data_d1e83f4921594813a2efe9537027ca22
#
_entry.id   d1e83f4921594813a2efe9537027ca22
#
_cell.length_a   1.000
_cell.length_b   1.000
_cell.length_c   1.000
_cell.angle_alpha   90.00
_cell.angle_beta   90.00
_cell.angle_gamma   90.00
#
_symmetry.space_group_name_H-M   'P 1'
#
loop_
_entity.id
_entity.type
_entity.pdbx_description
1 polymer ?
#
loop_
_entity_poly.entity_id
_entity_poly.type
_entity_poly.pdbx_seq_one_letter_code
_entity_poly.pdbx_strand_id
1 'polypeptide(L)'
;MKKKLILFGAAALSLKTVYSLDEDRYEIIVFADNDKRRHNTLWMDKPIIAPKEIKNYEYDYIIIANRYGKEIRKQLIEELCIDDNKIIDFYGKLDKYLELRVAMLRQCADEIKSRDIKGNVVELGVYKGEFAQYINKYFPDKKLYLFDTFEGFEDKDITQDEKEMFGITASEFSDTNIELVLDKMKYKENCEIKQGYFPDSAKGVEDKFCFVSLDMDLYQPMLNGLMYFWERLEKGGYLFIHDFTSEKWHGTRKAVLEFCEMKDIGYVPVFDLGCIITK
;
A
#
# COMPACT_ATOMS: atom_id res chain seq x y z
N MET A 1 -16.78 -24.41 19.48
CA MET A 1 -17.53 -23.16 19.15
C MET A 1 -16.49 -22.09 18.84
N LYS A 2 -16.62 -21.37 17.74
CA LYS A 2 -15.69 -20.27 17.39
C LYS A 2 -15.91 -19.10 18.33
N LYS A 3 -14.83 -18.37 18.65
CA LYS A 3 -14.91 -17.10 19.37
C LYS A 3 -15.37 -16.00 18.43
N LYS A 4 -16.32 -15.19 18.89
CA LYS A 4 -16.91 -14.12 18.11
C LYS A 4 -16.10 -12.84 18.26
N LEU A 5 -15.76 -12.22 17.13
CA LEU A 5 -14.95 -11.01 17.06
C LEU A 5 -15.72 -9.84 16.46
N ILE A 6 -15.48 -8.67 17.00
CA ILE A 6 -15.79 -7.38 16.36
C ILE A 6 -14.46 -6.79 15.87
N LEU A 7 -14.38 -6.38 14.61
CA LEU A 7 -13.25 -5.60 14.13
C LEU A 7 -13.60 -4.12 14.14
N PHE A 8 -12.80 -3.33 14.84
CA PHE A 8 -12.93 -1.87 14.84
C PHE A 8 -12.02 -1.27 13.75
N GLY A 9 -12.64 -0.74 12.72
CA GLY A 9 -12.08 -0.28 11.46
C GLY A 9 -12.58 -1.15 10.30
N ALA A 10 -13.04 -0.55 9.21
CA ALA A 10 -13.51 -1.22 8.01
C ALA A 10 -12.73 -0.75 6.79
N ALA A 11 -11.40 -0.92 6.81
CA ALA A 11 -10.47 -0.47 5.78
C ALA A 11 -9.28 -1.45 5.64
N ALA A 12 -8.22 -1.01 5.02
CA ALA A 12 -7.04 -1.80 4.68
C ALA A 12 -6.45 -2.66 5.81
N LEU A 13 -6.35 -2.12 7.04
CA LEU A 13 -5.84 -2.91 8.19
C LEU A 13 -6.80 -4.00 8.62
N SER A 14 -8.11 -3.81 8.47
CA SER A 14 -9.08 -4.88 8.72
C SER A 14 -8.96 -6.01 7.70
N LEU A 15 -8.66 -5.71 6.44
CA LEU A 15 -8.38 -6.74 5.43
C LEU A 15 -7.17 -7.61 5.86
N LYS A 16 -6.06 -6.98 6.27
CA LYS A 16 -4.89 -7.69 6.81
C LYS A 16 -5.28 -8.55 8.01
N THR A 17 -6.09 -8.03 8.92
CA THR A 17 -6.54 -8.77 10.11
C THR A 17 -7.36 -9.98 9.73
N VAL A 18 -8.34 -9.83 8.82
CA VAL A 18 -9.22 -10.92 8.37
C VAL A 18 -8.40 -12.07 7.80
N TYR A 19 -7.48 -11.78 6.87
CA TYR A 19 -6.63 -12.82 6.27
C TYR A 19 -5.61 -13.45 7.22
N SER A 20 -5.34 -12.82 8.38
CA SER A 20 -4.40 -13.35 9.39
C SER A 20 -5.10 -14.16 10.48
N LEU A 21 -6.43 -14.16 10.54
CA LEU A 21 -7.18 -14.89 11.54
C LEU A 21 -7.27 -16.38 11.20
N ASP A 22 -7.19 -17.20 12.22
CA ASP A 22 -7.51 -18.63 12.14
C ASP A 22 -9.04 -18.78 12.08
N GLU A 23 -9.56 -19.02 10.88
CA GLU A 23 -11.00 -19.14 10.61
C GLU A 23 -11.68 -20.30 11.35
N ASP A 24 -10.94 -21.33 11.75
CA ASP A 24 -11.49 -22.44 12.52
C ASP A 24 -11.76 -22.08 13.97
N ARG A 25 -11.05 -21.09 14.51
CA ARG A 25 -11.11 -20.66 15.90
C ARG A 25 -11.90 -19.38 16.12
N TYR A 26 -11.94 -18.49 15.12
CA TYR A 26 -12.50 -17.15 15.22
C TYR A 26 -13.53 -16.87 14.13
N GLU A 27 -14.53 -16.08 14.48
CA GLU A 27 -15.55 -15.60 13.55
C GLU A 27 -15.74 -14.09 13.72
N ILE A 28 -15.54 -13.34 12.64
CA ILE A 28 -15.90 -11.92 12.61
C ILE A 28 -17.40 -11.83 12.39
N ILE A 29 -18.09 -11.20 13.34
CA ILE A 29 -19.55 -11.06 13.27
C ILE A 29 -19.98 -9.72 12.70
N VAL A 30 -19.18 -8.64 12.92
CA VAL A 30 -19.50 -7.29 12.51
C VAL A 30 -18.23 -6.42 12.52
N PHE A 31 -18.22 -5.37 11.69
CA PHE A 31 -17.24 -4.29 11.76
C PHE A 31 -17.86 -3.09 12.50
N ALA A 32 -17.04 -2.37 13.27
CA ALA A 32 -17.40 -1.08 13.84
C ALA A 32 -16.49 0.01 13.24
N ASP A 33 -17.02 1.15 12.89
CA ASP A 33 -16.22 2.25 12.33
C ASP A 33 -16.73 3.61 12.84
N ASN A 34 -15.81 4.56 13.00
CA ASN A 34 -16.16 5.95 13.36
C ASN A 34 -16.65 6.76 12.15
N ASP A 35 -16.37 6.33 10.94
CA ASP A 35 -16.86 7.00 9.73
C ASP A 35 -18.35 6.72 9.51
N LYS A 36 -19.17 7.74 9.79
CA LYS A 36 -20.63 7.64 9.66
C LYS A 36 -21.12 7.29 8.25
N ARG A 37 -20.31 7.58 7.22
CA ARG A 37 -20.65 7.29 5.82
C ARG A 37 -20.66 5.79 5.54
N ARG A 38 -19.94 5.01 6.35
CA ARG A 38 -19.83 3.56 6.24
C ARG A 38 -20.92 2.81 7.02
N HIS A 39 -21.62 3.48 7.95
CA HIS A 39 -22.64 2.82 8.76
C HIS A 39 -23.77 2.27 7.88
N ASN A 40 -24.31 1.12 8.26
CA ASN A 40 -25.37 0.39 7.56
C ASN A 40 -24.97 -0.08 6.13
N THR A 41 -23.69 -0.12 5.82
CA THR A 41 -23.17 -0.77 4.61
C THR A 41 -22.53 -2.12 4.97
N LEU A 42 -22.05 -2.84 3.97
CA LEU A 42 -21.32 -4.09 4.15
C LEU A 42 -19.84 -3.91 3.84
N TRP A 43 -19.01 -4.60 4.59
CA TRP A 43 -17.60 -4.83 4.30
C TRP A 43 -17.30 -6.31 4.40
N MET A 44 -16.76 -6.92 3.33
CA MET A 44 -16.52 -8.36 3.28
C MET A 44 -17.75 -9.19 3.73
N ASP A 45 -18.91 -8.85 3.20
CA ASP A 45 -20.22 -9.46 3.49
C ASP A 45 -20.69 -9.35 4.96
N LYS A 46 -20.06 -8.51 5.77
CA LYS A 46 -20.45 -8.26 7.16
C LYS A 46 -20.88 -6.79 7.33
N PRO A 47 -21.86 -6.53 8.22
CA PRO A 47 -22.35 -5.16 8.44
C PRO A 47 -21.28 -4.30 9.10
N ILE A 48 -21.31 -3.00 8.74
CA ILE A 48 -20.55 -1.94 9.45
C ILE A 48 -21.53 -1.16 10.33
N ILE A 49 -21.23 -1.11 11.62
CA ILE A 49 -22.06 -0.45 12.63
C ILE A 49 -21.38 0.78 13.23
N ALA A 50 -22.18 1.64 13.83
CA ALA A 50 -21.65 2.70 14.69
C ALA A 50 -21.07 2.09 15.99
N PRO A 51 -19.97 2.64 16.55
CA PRO A 51 -19.34 2.09 17.77
C PRO A 51 -20.30 1.92 18.95
N LYS A 52 -21.27 2.83 19.12
CA LYS A 52 -22.29 2.74 20.18
C LYS A 52 -23.20 1.51 20.08
N GLU A 53 -23.27 0.89 18.91
CA GLU A 53 -24.09 -0.30 18.66
C GLU A 53 -23.39 -1.60 19.03
N ILE A 54 -22.09 -1.57 19.34
CA ILE A 54 -21.29 -2.73 19.81
C ILE A 54 -21.99 -3.44 20.98
N LYS A 55 -22.62 -2.68 21.90
CA LYS A 55 -23.36 -3.21 23.04
C LYS A 55 -24.55 -4.11 22.68
N ASN A 56 -25.01 -4.08 21.43
CA ASN A 56 -26.14 -4.89 20.97
C ASN A 56 -25.68 -6.28 20.47
N TYR A 57 -24.38 -6.55 20.51
CA TYR A 57 -23.79 -7.81 20.02
C TYR A 57 -23.19 -8.62 21.17
N GLU A 58 -23.30 -9.94 21.05
CA GLU A 58 -22.55 -10.88 21.89
C GLU A 58 -21.22 -11.19 21.20
N TYR A 59 -20.12 -10.86 21.87
CA TYR A 59 -18.76 -11.07 21.36
C TYR A 59 -17.78 -11.45 22.46
N ASP A 60 -16.69 -12.11 22.07
CA ASP A 60 -15.57 -12.43 22.96
C ASP A 60 -14.54 -11.30 23.00
N TYR A 61 -14.15 -10.78 21.83
CA TYR A 61 -13.12 -9.76 21.71
C TYR A 61 -13.45 -8.70 20.66
N ILE A 62 -12.85 -7.51 20.84
CA ILE A 62 -12.78 -6.45 19.84
C ILE A 62 -11.32 -6.35 19.41
N ILE A 63 -11.04 -6.49 18.11
CA ILE A 63 -9.71 -6.24 17.55
C ILE A 63 -9.72 -4.85 16.92
N ILE A 64 -8.80 -3.98 17.35
CA ILE A 64 -8.59 -2.69 16.73
C ILE A 64 -7.73 -2.88 15.48
N ALA A 65 -8.35 -2.78 14.32
CA ALA A 65 -7.73 -2.87 13.00
C ALA A 65 -7.60 -1.48 12.37
N ASN A 66 -6.94 -0.57 13.08
CA ASN A 66 -6.83 0.83 12.70
C ASN A 66 -5.53 1.44 13.25
N ARG A 67 -4.94 2.40 12.52
CA ARG A 67 -3.72 3.13 12.95
C ARG A 67 -3.93 4.01 14.19
N TYR A 68 -5.16 4.39 14.47
CA TYR A 68 -5.55 5.19 15.65
C TYR A 68 -5.88 4.33 16.87
N GLY A 69 -5.09 3.28 17.10
CA GLY A 69 -5.34 2.27 18.14
C GLY A 69 -5.51 2.86 19.53
N LYS A 70 -4.70 3.85 19.90
CA LYS A 70 -4.76 4.49 21.23
C LYS A 70 -6.06 5.25 21.44
N GLU A 71 -6.46 6.04 20.47
CA GLU A 71 -7.68 6.86 20.48
C GLU A 71 -8.92 5.95 20.53
N ILE A 72 -8.94 4.93 19.67
CA ILE A 72 -10.04 3.95 19.63
C ILE A 72 -10.11 3.15 20.94
N ARG A 73 -8.97 2.70 21.48
CA ARG A 73 -8.96 2.01 22.77
C ARG A 73 -9.52 2.88 23.88
N LYS A 74 -9.13 4.16 23.93
CA LYS A 74 -9.65 5.14 24.87
C LYS A 74 -11.17 5.31 24.71
N GLN A 75 -11.65 5.44 23.49
CA GLN A 75 -13.09 5.52 23.18
C GLN A 75 -13.84 4.29 23.68
N LEU A 76 -13.33 3.09 23.38
CA LEU A 76 -13.97 1.82 23.80
C LEU A 76 -14.09 1.71 25.33
N ILE A 77 -13.05 2.12 26.07
CA ILE A 77 -13.03 2.03 27.54
C ILE A 77 -13.83 3.17 28.18
N GLU A 78 -13.52 4.41 27.83
CA GLU A 78 -14.05 5.59 28.55
C GLU A 78 -15.48 5.95 28.13
N GLU A 79 -15.82 5.83 26.83
CA GLU A 79 -17.13 6.22 26.32
C GLU A 79 -18.12 5.06 26.26
N LEU A 80 -17.64 3.85 25.93
CA LEU A 80 -18.49 2.69 25.72
C LEU A 80 -18.45 1.69 26.90
N CYS A 81 -17.61 1.93 27.91
CA CYS A 81 -17.45 1.11 29.11
C CYS A 81 -17.12 -0.37 28.81
N ILE A 82 -16.34 -0.62 27.76
CA ILE A 82 -15.93 -1.97 27.38
C ILE A 82 -14.73 -2.38 28.23
N ASP A 83 -14.77 -3.62 28.74
CA ASP A 83 -13.66 -4.21 29.51
C ASP A 83 -12.39 -4.26 28.67
N ASP A 84 -11.30 -3.70 29.21
CA ASP A 84 -10.00 -3.66 28.56
C ASP A 84 -9.45 -5.05 28.18
N ASN A 85 -9.79 -6.09 28.96
CA ASN A 85 -9.40 -7.46 28.66
C ASN A 85 -10.06 -8.04 27.39
N LYS A 86 -11.12 -7.41 26.90
CA LYS A 86 -11.77 -7.75 25.63
C LYS A 86 -11.20 -7.01 24.44
N ILE A 87 -10.27 -6.06 24.63
CA ILE A 87 -9.74 -5.20 23.57
C ILE A 87 -8.34 -5.67 23.18
N ILE A 88 -8.18 -6.06 21.93
CA ILE A 88 -6.90 -6.44 21.32
C ILE A 88 -6.46 -5.33 20.39
N ASP A 89 -5.43 -4.58 20.77
CA ASP A 89 -4.77 -3.59 19.94
C ASP A 89 -3.47 -4.19 19.38
N PHE A 90 -3.61 -4.96 18.32
CA PHE A 90 -2.48 -5.65 17.69
C PHE A 90 -1.59 -4.67 16.93
N TYR A 91 -2.21 -3.78 16.13
CA TYR A 91 -1.49 -2.86 15.26
C TYR A 91 -0.84 -1.70 16.00
N GLY A 92 -1.47 -1.17 17.04
CA GLY A 92 -0.88 -0.09 17.84
C GLY A 92 0.42 -0.48 18.55
N LYS A 93 0.67 -1.78 18.72
CA LYS A 93 1.91 -2.31 19.31
C LYS A 93 2.93 -2.74 18.26
N LEU A 94 2.51 -3.27 17.12
CA LEU A 94 3.40 -3.88 16.12
C LEU A 94 3.72 -2.94 14.95
N ASP A 95 2.81 -2.09 14.52
CA ASP A 95 3.00 -1.17 13.41
C ASP A 95 4.20 -0.24 13.60
N LYS A 96 4.53 0.06 14.85
CA LYS A 96 5.74 0.83 15.20
C LYS A 96 7.05 0.11 14.87
N TYR A 97 7.04 -1.22 14.79
CA TYR A 97 8.24 -2.05 14.68
C TYR A 97 8.29 -2.90 13.41
N LEU A 98 7.17 -3.06 12.73
CA LEU A 98 7.04 -3.93 11.57
C LEU A 98 6.52 -3.14 10.36
N GLU A 99 7.39 -2.99 9.36
CA GLU A 99 7.06 -2.46 8.05
C GLU A 99 7.09 -3.60 7.03
N LEU A 100 5.91 -4.10 6.65
CA LEU A 100 5.79 -5.30 5.80
C LEU A 100 6.32 -5.07 4.39
N ARG A 101 6.08 -3.89 3.79
CA ARG A 101 6.60 -3.53 2.47
C ARG A 101 8.14 -3.55 2.47
N VAL A 102 8.75 -2.98 3.53
CA VAL A 102 10.20 -2.98 3.71
C VAL A 102 10.75 -4.38 3.96
N ALA A 103 10.04 -5.21 4.73
CA ALA A 103 10.45 -6.60 4.97
C ALA A 103 10.49 -7.42 3.68
N MET A 104 9.48 -7.25 2.81
CA MET A 104 9.41 -7.90 1.51
C MET A 104 10.47 -7.38 0.54
N LEU A 105 10.69 -6.06 0.49
CA LEU A 105 11.79 -5.46 -0.27
C LEU A 105 13.13 -6.07 0.12
N ARG A 106 13.39 -6.19 1.43
CA ARG A 106 14.63 -6.77 1.93
C ARG A 106 14.81 -8.22 1.48
N GLN A 107 13.77 -9.03 1.56
CA GLN A 107 13.81 -10.42 1.07
C GLN A 107 14.08 -10.49 -0.43
N CYS A 108 13.43 -9.67 -1.24
CA CYS A 108 13.68 -9.60 -2.67
C CYS A 108 15.09 -9.10 -2.99
N ALA A 109 15.62 -8.16 -2.22
CA ALA A 109 17.00 -7.69 -2.39
C ALA A 109 18.01 -8.81 -2.11
N ASP A 110 17.80 -9.61 -1.06
CA ASP A 110 18.62 -10.77 -0.74
C ASP A 110 18.55 -11.84 -1.87
N GLU A 111 17.37 -12.11 -2.43
CA GLU A 111 17.19 -13.02 -3.57
C GLU A 111 17.87 -12.51 -4.84
N ILE A 112 17.70 -11.24 -5.19
CA ILE A 112 18.36 -10.60 -6.34
C ILE A 112 19.87 -10.73 -6.21
N LYS A 113 20.42 -10.47 -5.02
CA LYS A 113 21.85 -10.56 -4.75
C LYS A 113 22.34 -12.01 -4.81
N SER A 114 21.65 -12.95 -4.17
CA SER A 114 22.05 -14.36 -4.12
C SER A 114 22.06 -15.02 -5.51
N ARG A 115 21.16 -14.58 -6.39
CA ARG A 115 21.01 -15.07 -7.76
C ARG A 115 21.79 -14.24 -8.79
N ASP A 116 22.52 -13.23 -8.35
CA ASP A 116 23.31 -12.30 -9.20
C ASP A 116 22.46 -11.66 -10.32
N ILE A 117 21.19 -11.30 -10.03
CA ILE A 117 20.31 -10.67 -11.01
C ILE A 117 20.83 -9.26 -11.31
N LYS A 118 21.17 -9.03 -12.57
CA LYS A 118 21.73 -7.74 -13.02
C LYS A 118 20.64 -6.68 -13.15
N GLY A 119 21.05 -5.45 -13.45
CA GLY A 119 20.15 -4.32 -13.63
C GLY A 119 20.14 -3.38 -12.43
N ASN A 120 19.58 -2.22 -12.66
CA ASN A 120 19.42 -1.16 -11.67
C ASN A 120 18.07 -1.26 -10.94
N VAL A 121 17.78 -0.31 -10.08
CA VAL A 121 16.53 -0.26 -9.33
C VAL A 121 15.80 1.05 -9.56
N VAL A 122 14.48 1.06 -9.37
CA VAL A 122 13.66 2.24 -9.64
C VAL A 122 12.48 2.34 -8.69
N GLU A 123 12.09 3.56 -8.38
CA GLU A 123 10.76 3.90 -7.88
C GLU A 123 10.10 4.91 -8.80
N LEU A 124 8.87 4.62 -9.23
CA LEU A 124 7.98 5.48 -9.96
C LEU A 124 6.82 5.88 -9.04
N GLY A 125 6.71 7.19 -8.75
CA GLY A 125 5.89 7.74 -7.67
C GLY A 125 6.68 7.73 -6.36
N VAL A 126 7.50 8.77 -6.17
CA VAL A 126 8.46 8.85 -5.06
C VAL A 126 7.92 9.65 -3.88
N TYR A 127 7.10 10.67 -4.16
CA TYR A 127 6.55 11.59 -3.17
C TYR A 127 7.64 12.14 -2.23
N LYS A 128 7.62 11.79 -0.94
CA LYS A 128 8.60 12.21 0.08
C LYS A 128 9.78 11.25 0.24
N GLY A 129 9.88 10.21 -0.60
CA GLY A 129 10.99 9.26 -0.57
C GLY A 129 10.97 8.27 0.59
N GLU A 130 9.80 8.05 1.22
CA GLU A 130 9.70 7.15 2.38
C GLU A 130 10.04 5.70 2.04
N PHE A 131 9.68 5.21 0.88
CA PHE A 131 10.06 3.87 0.45
C PHE A 131 11.37 3.87 -0.34
N ALA A 132 11.63 4.92 -1.14
CA ALA A 132 12.89 5.09 -1.88
C ALA A 132 14.14 4.96 -1.01
N GLN A 133 14.13 5.49 0.23
CA GLN A 133 15.26 5.38 1.15
C GLN A 133 15.63 3.92 1.47
N TYR A 134 14.64 3.04 1.54
CA TYR A 134 14.90 1.61 1.79
C TYR A 134 15.38 0.91 0.52
N ILE A 135 14.88 1.26 -0.67
CA ILE A 135 15.43 0.77 -1.93
C ILE A 135 16.91 1.18 -2.03
N ASN A 136 17.23 2.44 -1.82
CA ASN A 136 18.60 2.95 -1.80
C ASN A 136 19.48 2.20 -0.79
N LYS A 137 18.97 1.93 0.41
CA LYS A 137 19.69 1.24 1.48
C LYS A 137 20.02 -0.21 1.15
N TYR A 138 19.06 -0.95 0.55
CA TYR A 138 19.23 -2.39 0.32
C TYR A 138 19.87 -2.74 -1.01
N PHE A 139 20.03 -1.75 -1.91
CA PHE A 139 20.75 -1.87 -3.17
C PHE A 139 21.91 -0.86 -3.28
N PRO A 140 22.91 -0.95 -2.38
CA PRO A 140 23.97 0.07 -2.27
C PRO A 140 24.85 0.20 -3.50
N ASP A 141 24.93 -0.86 -4.31
CA ASP A 141 25.80 -0.94 -5.49
C ASP A 141 25.04 -0.72 -6.81
N LYS A 142 23.76 -0.36 -6.74
CA LYS A 142 22.92 -0.15 -7.91
C LYS A 142 22.50 1.30 -8.04
N LYS A 143 22.38 1.77 -9.28
CA LYS A 143 21.76 3.08 -9.54
C LYS A 143 20.27 2.99 -9.19
N LEU A 144 19.76 3.97 -8.45
CA LEU A 144 18.35 4.14 -8.13
C LEU A 144 17.77 5.28 -8.96
N TYR A 145 16.87 4.95 -9.87
CA TYR A 145 16.08 5.94 -10.61
C TYR A 145 14.85 6.33 -9.79
N LEU A 146 14.63 7.64 -9.66
CA LEU A 146 13.54 8.23 -8.87
C LEU A 146 12.68 9.10 -9.80
N PHE A 147 11.54 8.55 -10.22
CA PHE A 147 10.60 9.23 -11.11
C PHE A 147 9.45 9.82 -10.33
N ASP A 148 9.25 11.13 -10.45
CA ASP A 148 8.12 11.85 -9.87
C ASP A 148 7.95 13.20 -10.58
N THR A 149 6.75 13.76 -10.57
CA THR A 149 6.52 15.13 -11.00
C THR A 149 7.08 16.12 -9.97
N PHE A 150 7.02 15.76 -8.67
CA PHE A 150 7.22 16.62 -7.51
C PHE A 150 6.24 17.81 -7.45
N GLU A 151 5.14 17.71 -8.18
CA GLU A 151 4.10 18.74 -8.31
C GLU A 151 2.69 18.20 -8.08
N GLY A 152 2.58 16.88 -7.80
CA GLY A 152 1.31 16.18 -7.64
C GLY A 152 0.84 15.50 -8.93
N PHE A 153 -0.46 15.28 -9.05
CA PHE A 153 -1.05 14.59 -10.20
C PHE A 153 -1.30 15.53 -11.38
N GLU A 154 -1.35 14.97 -12.59
CA GLU A 154 -1.92 15.64 -13.74
C GLU A 154 -3.45 15.50 -13.73
N ASP A 155 -4.17 16.60 -13.87
CA ASP A 155 -5.65 16.62 -13.79
C ASP A 155 -6.33 15.69 -14.81
N LYS A 156 -5.67 15.45 -15.95
CA LYS A 156 -6.14 14.55 -17.02
C LYS A 156 -6.17 13.08 -16.63
N ASP A 157 -5.38 12.68 -15.62
CA ASP A 157 -5.29 11.30 -15.15
C ASP A 157 -6.29 10.99 -14.03
N ILE A 158 -6.90 12.02 -13.44
CA ILE A 158 -7.90 11.90 -12.37
C ILE A 158 -9.29 11.73 -13.00
N THR A 159 -9.92 10.59 -12.76
CA THR A 159 -11.28 10.34 -13.24
C THR A 159 -12.33 11.17 -12.50
N GLN A 160 -13.52 11.32 -13.10
CA GLN A 160 -14.62 12.03 -12.45
C GLN A 160 -15.06 11.33 -11.16
N ASP A 161 -15.10 9.99 -11.14
CA ASP A 161 -15.46 9.21 -9.97
C ASP A 161 -14.47 9.42 -8.81
N GLU A 162 -13.17 9.49 -9.09
CA GLU A 162 -12.13 9.77 -8.09
C GLU A 162 -12.28 11.17 -7.49
N LYS A 163 -12.63 12.16 -8.31
CA LYS A 163 -12.93 13.53 -7.85
C LYS A 163 -14.18 13.57 -6.95
N GLU A 164 -15.25 12.91 -7.35
CA GLU A 164 -16.54 12.98 -6.65
C GLU A 164 -16.57 12.10 -5.40
N MET A 165 -16.06 10.87 -5.48
CA MET A 165 -16.15 9.93 -4.36
C MET A 165 -15.08 10.18 -3.29
N PHE A 166 -13.88 10.57 -3.69
CA PHE A 166 -12.73 10.66 -2.79
C PHE A 166 -12.15 12.07 -2.66
N GLY A 167 -12.64 13.04 -3.44
CA GLY A 167 -12.15 14.42 -3.41
C GLY A 167 -10.73 14.58 -3.90
N ILE A 168 -10.27 13.70 -4.83
CA ILE A 168 -8.91 13.72 -5.34
C ILE A 168 -8.71 14.95 -6.21
N THR A 169 -7.59 15.63 -6.02
CA THR A 169 -7.21 16.83 -6.77
C THR A 169 -5.79 16.70 -7.33
N ALA A 170 -5.46 17.53 -8.31
CA ALA A 170 -4.11 17.59 -8.89
C ALA A 170 -3.02 17.95 -7.85
N SER A 171 -3.39 18.62 -6.76
CA SER A 171 -2.46 18.99 -5.68
C SER A 171 -2.17 17.88 -4.67
N GLU A 172 -2.79 16.70 -4.79
CA GLU A 172 -2.42 15.54 -3.96
C GLU A 172 -0.93 15.25 -4.17
N PHE A 173 -0.22 15.00 -3.05
CA PHE A 173 1.22 14.71 -3.03
C PHE A 173 2.16 15.81 -3.57
N SER A 174 1.67 17.06 -3.70
CA SER A 174 2.50 18.18 -4.16
C SER A 174 3.40 18.78 -3.06
N ASP A 175 3.21 18.38 -1.79
CA ASP A 175 3.98 18.86 -0.63
C ASP A 175 5.32 18.11 -0.48
N THR A 176 6.09 18.06 -1.57
CA THR A 176 7.39 17.38 -1.67
C THR A 176 8.37 18.17 -2.53
N ASN A 177 9.64 17.79 -2.52
CA ASN A 177 10.66 18.28 -3.43
C ASN A 177 11.88 17.34 -3.47
N ILE A 178 12.75 17.54 -4.44
CA ILE A 178 13.93 16.71 -4.68
C ILE A 178 14.91 16.72 -3.49
N GLU A 179 15.13 17.86 -2.85
CA GLU A 179 16.05 18.00 -1.72
C GLU A 179 15.59 17.15 -0.52
N LEU A 180 14.29 17.25 -0.18
CA LEU A 180 13.67 16.45 0.87
C LEU A 180 13.83 14.95 0.64
N VAL A 181 13.68 14.51 -0.62
CA VAL A 181 13.86 13.10 -0.98
C VAL A 181 15.33 12.70 -0.86
N LEU A 182 16.24 13.44 -1.46
CA LEU A 182 17.67 13.13 -1.42
C LEU A 182 18.25 13.14 -0.01
N ASP A 183 17.70 13.95 0.91
CA ASP A 183 18.18 14.00 2.30
C ASP A 183 17.92 12.71 3.08
N LYS A 184 16.96 11.91 2.65
CA LYS A 184 16.70 10.57 3.22
C LYS A 184 17.60 9.48 2.66
N MET A 185 18.24 9.70 1.51
CA MET A 185 19.04 8.67 0.84
C MET A 185 20.39 8.48 1.54
N LYS A 186 20.71 7.22 1.81
CA LYS A 186 22.00 6.81 2.40
C LYS A 186 23.14 6.91 1.39
N TYR A 187 22.86 6.60 0.12
CA TYR A 187 23.81 6.61 -1.01
C TYR A 187 23.28 7.58 -2.07
N LYS A 188 23.37 8.89 -1.78
CA LYS A 188 22.85 9.97 -2.65
C LYS A 188 23.47 9.94 -4.05
N GLU A 189 24.74 9.58 -4.12
CA GLU A 189 25.53 9.47 -5.37
C GLU A 189 25.00 8.43 -6.34
N ASN A 190 24.24 7.45 -5.85
CA ASN A 190 23.63 6.42 -6.68
C ASN A 190 22.20 6.80 -7.16
N CYS A 191 21.67 7.93 -6.72
CA CYS A 191 20.33 8.38 -7.10
C CYS A 191 20.36 9.18 -8.39
N GLU A 192 19.44 8.86 -9.30
CA GLU A 192 19.19 9.62 -10.53
C GLU A 192 17.75 10.10 -10.55
N ILE A 193 17.57 11.41 -10.35
CA ILE A 193 16.25 12.06 -10.35
C ILE A 193 15.75 12.21 -11.79
N LYS A 194 14.52 11.78 -12.02
CA LYS A 194 13.78 11.90 -13.28
C LYS A 194 12.50 12.70 -13.03
N GLN A 195 12.67 14.01 -12.85
CA GLN A 195 11.54 14.91 -12.62
C GLN A 195 10.70 15.06 -13.89
N GLY A 196 9.39 15.01 -13.71
CA GLY A 196 8.39 15.27 -14.74
C GLY A 196 7.40 14.14 -14.96
N TYR A 197 6.46 14.39 -15.86
CA TYR A 197 5.41 13.43 -16.17
C TYR A 197 5.94 12.16 -16.83
N PHE A 198 5.52 11.01 -16.33
CA PHE A 198 5.88 9.71 -16.89
C PHE A 198 4.89 9.31 -18.02
N PRO A 199 5.34 8.79 -19.21
CA PRO A 199 6.69 8.29 -19.49
C PRO A 199 7.66 9.31 -20.12
N ASP A 200 7.30 10.57 -20.25
CA ASP A 200 8.17 11.56 -20.89
C ASP A 200 9.49 11.78 -20.14
N SER A 201 9.46 11.74 -18.79
CA SER A 201 10.63 11.82 -17.94
C SER A 201 11.60 10.63 -18.09
N ALA A 202 11.16 9.52 -18.70
CA ALA A 202 11.99 8.35 -18.96
C ALA A 202 12.76 8.38 -20.29
N LYS A 203 12.68 9.47 -21.06
CA LYS A 203 13.43 9.61 -22.32
C LYS A 203 14.93 9.46 -22.06
N GLY A 204 15.58 8.61 -22.87
CA GLY A 204 17.01 8.32 -22.78
C GLY A 204 17.42 7.34 -21.68
N VAL A 205 16.48 6.73 -20.98
CA VAL A 205 16.75 5.64 -20.02
C VAL A 205 16.70 4.31 -20.76
N GLU A 206 17.87 3.73 -21.01
CA GLU A 206 18.04 2.45 -21.72
C GLU A 206 18.36 1.28 -20.77
N ASP A 207 18.48 1.55 -19.46
CA ASP A 207 18.87 0.58 -18.47
C ASP A 207 17.84 -0.54 -18.30
N LYS A 208 18.32 -1.69 -17.83
CA LYS A 208 17.51 -2.80 -17.33
C LYS A 208 17.39 -2.73 -15.80
N PHE A 209 16.32 -3.31 -15.28
CA PHE A 209 15.98 -3.23 -13.87
C PHE A 209 15.79 -4.62 -13.25
N CYS A 210 16.28 -4.82 -12.04
CA CYS A 210 16.02 -6.03 -11.27
C CYS A 210 14.94 -5.83 -10.20
N PHE A 211 14.68 -4.58 -9.81
CA PHE A 211 13.63 -4.22 -8.86
C PHE A 211 12.97 -2.91 -9.29
N VAL A 212 11.66 -2.93 -9.35
CA VAL A 212 10.82 -1.79 -9.73
C VAL A 212 9.71 -1.62 -8.70
N SER A 213 9.62 -0.45 -8.08
CA SER A 213 8.48 -0.03 -7.26
C SER A 213 7.59 0.90 -8.07
N LEU A 214 6.30 0.58 -8.14
CA LEU A 214 5.27 1.40 -8.78
C LEU A 214 4.25 1.84 -7.74
N ASP A 215 4.14 3.15 -7.53
CA ASP A 215 3.27 3.78 -6.53
C ASP A 215 2.61 5.02 -7.16
N MET A 216 1.75 4.78 -8.15
CA MET A 216 1.21 5.82 -9.02
C MET A 216 -0.25 6.17 -8.75
N ASP A 217 -0.89 5.45 -7.82
CA ASP A 217 -2.28 5.65 -7.39
C ASP A 217 -3.33 5.58 -8.52
N LEU A 218 -3.11 6.28 -9.63
CA LEU A 218 -4.05 6.46 -10.72
C LEU A 218 -3.85 5.42 -11.85
N TYR A 219 -4.95 5.12 -12.56
CA TYR A 219 -4.97 4.08 -13.59
C TYR A 219 -3.97 4.30 -14.73
N GLN A 220 -4.00 5.46 -15.39
CA GLN A 220 -3.20 5.66 -16.60
C GLN A 220 -1.69 5.69 -16.31
N PRO A 221 -1.20 6.45 -15.30
CA PRO A 221 0.20 6.41 -14.91
C PRO A 221 0.69 5.02 -14.48
N MET A 222 -0.15 4.27 -13.74
CA MET A 222 0.18 2.90 -13.34
C MET A 222 0.33 1.97 -14.54
N LEU A 223 -0.61 2.00 -15.49
CA LEU A 223 -0.54 1.18 -16.70
C LEU A 223 0.70 1.52 -17.56
N ASN A 224 1.00 2.81 -17.71
CA ASN A 224 2.20 3.27 -18.40
C ASN A 224 3.47 2.74 -17.73
N GLY A 225 3.54 2.79 -16.40
CA GLY A 225 4.65 2.26 -15.61
C GLY A 225 4.83 0.76 -15.81
N LEU A 226 3.76 -0.02 -15.69
CA LEU A 226 3.77 -1.47 -15.89
C LEU A 226 4.28 -1.84 -17.30
N MET A 227 3.73 -1.21 -18.35
CA MET A 227 4.14 -1.46 -19.74
C MET A 227 5.61 -1.11 -19.98
N TYR A 228 6.06 0.03 -19.51
CA TYR A 228 7.42 0.50 -19.71
C TYR A 228 8.46 -0.36 -19.00
N PHE A 229 8.24 -0.63 -17.71
CA PHE A 229 9.21 -1.36 -16.90
C PHE A 229 9.18 -2.87 -17.14
N TRP A 230 8.06 -3.47 -17.55
CA TRP A 230 8.05 -4.88 -17.95
C TRP A 230 9.04 -5.22 -19.06
N GLU A 231 9.12 -4.40 -20.08
CA GLU A 231 10.05 -4.62 -21.18
C GLU A 231 11.53 -4.46 -20.78
N ARG A 232 11.75 -3.76 -19.67
CA ARG A 232 13.08 -3.48 -19.11
C ARG A 232 13.42 -4.31 -17.87
N LEU A 233 12.46 -5.06 -17.36
CA LEU A 233 12.68 -5.94 -16.20
C LEU A 233 13.56 -7.12 -16.60
N GLU A 234 14.61 -7.40 -15.82
CA GLU A 234 15.44 -8.58 -15.98
C GLU A 234 14.70 -9.85 -15.54
N LYS A 235 15.06 -10.98 -16.12
CA LYS A 235 14.50 -12.27 -15.74
C LYS A 235 14.83 -12.58 -14.26
N GLY A 236 13.81 -12.85 -13.48
CA GLY A 236 13.89 -13.06 -12.04
C GLY A 236 13.82 -11.76 -11.23
N GLY A 237 13.64 -10.62 -11.90
CA GLY A 237 13.37 -9.33 -11.25
C GLY A 237 11.92 -9.20 -10.79
N TYR A 238 11.66 -8.17 -10.01
CA TYR A 238 10.37 -7.94 -9.33
C TYR A 238 9.78 -6.58 -9.67
N LEU A 239 8.46 -6.56 -9.98
CA LEU A 239 7.62 -5.37 -9.95
C LEU A 239 6.83 -5.38 -8.65
N PHE A 240 7.05 -4.40 -7.78
CA PHE A 240 6.26 -4.11 -6.60
C PHE A 240 5.24 -3.04 -6.95
N ILE A 241 3.97 -3.35 -6.83
CA ILE A 241 2.87 -2.44 -7.10
C ILE A 241 2.16 -2.14 -5.79
N HIS A 242 2.14 -0.88 -5.38
CA HIS A 242 1.40 -0.43 -4.20
C HIS A 242 -0.08 -0.21 -4.52
N ASP A 243 -0.92 -0.10 -3.50
CA ASP A 243 -2.36 0.21 -3.58
C ASP A 243 -3.24 -0.72 -4.43
N PHE A 244 -2.78 -1.94 -4.73
CA PHE A 244 -3.55 -2.91 -5.51
C PHE A 244 -4.91 -3.27 -4.87
N THR A 245 -5.00 -3.26 -3.53
CA THR A 245 -6.25 -3.52 -2.78
C THR A 245 -6.82 -2.26 -2.12
N SER A 246 -6.34 -1.08 -2.50
CA SER A 246 -6.84 0.19 -1.99
C SER A 246 -8.23 0.50 -2.56
N GLU A 247 -9.16 0.92 -1.70
CA GLU A 247 -10.47 1.41 -2.15
C GLU A 247 -10.38 2.81 -2.77
N LYS A 248 -9.48 3.65 -2.24
CA LYS A 248 -9.28 5.01 -2.74
C LYS A 248 -8.63 4.99 -4.13
N TRP A 249 -7.64 4.13 -4.31
CA TRP A 249 -6.81 4.05 -5.52
C TRP A 249 -7.18 2.85 -6.40
N HIS A 250 -8.48 2.67 -6.67
CA HIS A 250 -8.98 1.51 -7.45
C HIS A 250 -8.46 1.47 -8.90
N GLY A 251 -7.98 2.60 -9.43
CA GLY A 251 -7.32 2.70 -10.73
C GLY A 251 -6.10 1.80 -10.85
N THR A 252 -5.32 1.66 -9.77
CA THR A 252 -4.18 0.75 -9.69
C THR A 252 -4.58 -0.70 -9.96
N ARG A 253 -5.62 -1.20 -9.27
CA ARG A 253 -6.10 -2.58 -9.49
C ARG A 253 -6.52 -2.82 -10.93
N LYS A 254 -7.27 -1.89 -11.52
CA LYS A 254 -7.72 -1.96 -12.91
C LYS A 254 -6.53 -2.07 -13.86
N ALA A 255 -5.52 -1.21 -13.69
CA ALA A 255 -4.30 -1.23 -14.51
C ALA A 255 -3.54 -2.56 -14.43
N VAL A 256 -3.39 -3.11 -13.23
CA VAL A 256 -2.69 -4.40 -13.01
C VAL A 256 -3.44 -5.55 -13.69
N LEU A 257 -4.76 -5.64 -13.51
CA LEU A 257 -5.56 -6.71 -14.10
C LEU A 257 -5.48 -6.67 -15.63
N GLU A 258 -5.65 -5.51 -16.23
CA GLU A 258 -5.55 -5.31 -17.68
C GLU A 258 -4.15 -5.64 -18.20
N PHE A 259 -3.11 -5.18 -17.51
CA PHE A 259 -1.72 -5.49 -17.85
C PHE A 259 -1.45 -7.00 -17.81
N CYS A 260 -1.89 -7.69 -16.74
CA CYS A 260 -1.69 -9.13 -16.59
C CYS A 260 -2.41 -9.92 -17.70
N GLU A 261 -3.62 -9.51 -18.06
CA GLU A 261 -4.36 -10.10 -19.19
C GLU A 261 -3.62 -9.88 -20.52
N MET A 262 -3.17 -8.65 -20.82
CA MET A 262 -2.42 -8.34 -22.04
C MET A 262 -1.11 -9.13 -22.19
N LYS A 263 -0.45 -9.44 -21.07
CA LYS A 263 0.86 -10.14 -21.07
C LYS A 263 0.75 -11.63 -20.81
N ASP A 264 -0.44 -12.16 -20.55
CA ASP A 264 -0.70 -13.56 -20.15
C ASP A 264 0.17 -13.99 -18.96
N ILE A 265 0.14 -13.18 -17.88
CA ILE A 265 0.93 -13.41 -16.66
C ILE A 265 0.07 -13.27 -15.41
N GLY A 266 0.55 -13.87 -14.32
CA GLY A 266 -0.08 -13.76 -13.00
C GLY A 266 0.57 -12.71 -12.09
N TYR A 267 -0.10 -12.46 -10.98
CA TYR A 267 0.41 -11.62 -9.89
C TYR A 267 0.16 -12.30 -8.54
N VAL A 268 0.90 -11.89 -7.52
CA VAL A 268 0.73 -12.35 -6.14
C VAL A 268 0.28 -11.16 -5.28
N PRO A 269 -0.94 -11.16 -4.72
CA PRO A 269 -1.36 -10.15 -3.75
C PRO A 269 -0.49 -10.26 -2.48
N VAL A 270 -0.16 -9.13 -1.89
CA VAL A 270 0.69 -9.08 -0.70
C VAL A 270 0.08 -8.22 0.41
N PHE A 271 0.53 -8.44 1.65
CA PHE A 271 -0.10 -7.90 2.85
C PHE A 271 0.01 -6.38 3.03
N ASP A 272 0.85 -5.70 2.25
CA ASP A 272 1.04 -4.24 2.32
C ASP A 272 0.09 -3.43 1.44
N LEU A 273 -1.03 -4.00 1.05
CA LEU A 273 -2.03 -3.49 0.09
C LEU A 273 -1.62 -3.62 -1.38
N GLY A 274 -0.44 -4.16 -1.65
CA GLY A 274 0.13 -4.25 -2.97
C GLY A 274 -0.09 -5.59 -3.67
N CYS A 275 0.60 -5.73 -4.79
CA CYS A 275 0.85 -7.01 -5.43
C CYS A 275 2.26 -7.05 -6.02
N ILE A 276 2.75 -8.25 -6.29
CA ILE A 276 4.07 -8.48 -6.89
C ILE A 276 3.89 -9.26 -8.19
N ILE A 277 4.63 -8.84 -9.22
CA ILE A 277 4.81 -9.55 -10.47
C ILE A 277 6.30 -9.85 -10.64
N THR A 278 6.63 -11.02 -11.12
CA THR A 278 8.03 -11.41 -11.43
C THR A 278 8.13 -11.91 -12.86
N LYS A 279 9.31 -11.68 -13.49
CA LYS A 279 9.55 -12.06 -14.88
C LYS A 279 10.36 -13.35 -15.00
#